data_d55a5229528b3e8f8ce7e77949d83665
#
_entry.id   d55a5229528b3e8f8ce7e77949d83665
#
_cell.length_a   1.000
_cell.length_b   1.000
_cell.length_c   1.000
_cell.angle_alpha   90.00
_cell.angle_beta   90.00
_cell.angle_gamma   90.00
#
_symmetry.space_group_name_H-M   'P 1'
#
loop_
_entity.id
_entity.type
_entity.pdbx_description
1 polymer ?
#
loop_
_entity_poly.entity_id
_entity_poly.type
_entity_poly.pdbx_seq_one_letter_code
_entity_poly.pdbx_strand_id
1 'polypeptide(L)'
;MRQSYDYKPSPGKVVGCTILAVMLGILAPLALMLQVMMPMPGLSAVALLIVALSVVGGMIPAVALGVAAFGGTWLGFDLTVALLTVVMCMLPAVVVIRGVRRKEPFFRQMFCGVTACMACVIAAVLLAGAFFGGNMIERAIGFVRSAFDQQQNLLWASTREMLGSAAGGITKADFISSFYDMLDLLEAYYEYNLLANLLTGAAMTGVIAVFWGNWLAARRGEVTPESFRGLGEWYLPSNLTLGLLMVLPVSAAIKGMSVAGGATVWIIVSALTRLAFVIQALAAIDRRLKAQGSSRGRRTAMAVLLIVAGMLSGEWFFGTDLFGIVALAGCASALFGRRGAARPIVEKIKKNLDGDSR
;
A
#
# COMPACT_ATOMS: atom_id res chain seq x y z
N MET A 1 6.16 12.86 33.11
CA MET A 1 5.61 14.10 32.51
C MET A 1 5.76 14.02 31.01
N ARG A 2 4.65 13.89 30.24
CA ARG A 2 4.68 13.93 28.77
C ARG A 2 4.72 15.40 28.37
N GLN A 3 5.89 15.90 27.96
CA GLN A 3 5.96 17.21 27.30
C GLN A 3 5.20 17.08 25.96
N SER A 4 4.04 17.73 25.89
CA SER A 4 3.35 17.95 24.62
C SER A 4 4.20 18.95 23.84
N TYR A 5 4.75 18.50 22.72
CA TYR A 5 5.52 19.35 21.83
C TYR A 5 4.52 20.15 20.98
N ASP A 6 4.18 21.35 21.44
CA ASP A 6 3.35 22.30 20.69
C ASP A 6 4.21 22.95 19.60
N TYR A 7 4.38 22.23 18.47
CA TYR A 7 4.90 22.86 17.26
C TYR A 7 3.84 23.84 16.75
N LYS A 8 4.12 25.13 16.84
CA LYS A 8 3.33 26.18 16.20
C LYS A 8 4.04 26.59 14.89
N PRO A 9 3.52 26.18 13.73
CA PRO A 9 4.07 26.64 12.45
C PRO A 9 3.90 28.16 12.34
N SER A 10 4.82 28.85 11.62
CA SER A 10 4.68 30.28 11.39
C SER A 10 3.42 30.56 10.56
N PRO A 11 2.72 31.67 10.79
CA PRO A 11 1.46 31.98 10.10
C PRO A 11 1.57 31.94 8.56
N GLY A 12 2.67 32.45 8.00
CA GLY A 12 2.90 32.40 6.56
C GLY A 12 3.03 30.99 6.00
N LYS A 13 3.64 30.06 6.75
CA LYS A 13 3.70 28.63 6.35
C LYS A 13 2.32 27.98 6.38
N VAL A 14 1.50 28.30 7.36
CA VAL A 14 0.12 27.77 7.45
C VAL A 14 -0.68 28.23 6.23
N VAL A 15 -0.65 29.53 5.92
CA VAL A 15 -1.37 30.09 4.76
C VAL A 15 -0.89 29.44 3.46
N GLY A 16 0.41 29.39 3.21
CA GLY A 16 0.97 28.78 2.00
C GLY A 16 0.61 27.30 1.85
N CYS A 17 0.73 26.53 2.94
CA CYS A 17 0.32 25.11 2.96
C CYS A 17 -1.20 24.94 2.76
N THR A 18 -2.02 25.87 3.28
CA THR A 18 -3.49 25.81 3.11
C THR A 18 -3.88 26.06 1.66
N ILE A 19 -3.29 27.07 1.00
CA ILE A 19 -3.53 27.33 -0.42
C ILE A 19 -3.14 26.11 -1.26
N LEU A 20 -1.95 25.55 -1.02
CA LEU A 20 -1.49 24.34 -1.72
C LEU A 20 -2.43 23.15 -1.46
N ALA A 21 -2.90 22.99 -0.23
CA ALA A 21 -3.83 21.93 0.15
C ALA A 21 -5.16 22.03 -0.60
N VAL A 22 -5.71 23.24 -0.72
CA VAL A 22 -6.96 23.47 -1.47
C VAL A 22 -6.76 23.16 -2.96
N MET A 23 -5.66 23.63 -3.57
CA MET A 23 -5.36 23.35 -4.97
C MET A 23 -5.22 21.85 -5.25
N LEU A 24 -4.50 21.12 -4.38
CA LEU A 24 -4.33 19.67 -4.50
C LEU A 24 -5.64 18.91 -4.23
N GLY A 25 -6.46 19.40 -3.30
CA GLY A 25 -7.77 18.79 -3.00
C GLY A 25 -8.72 18.87 -4.18
N ILE A 26 -8.74 19.98 -4.92
CA ILE A 26 -9.55 20.12 -6.14
C ILE A 26 -9.14 19.10 -7.22
N LEU A 27 -7.88 18.64 -7.21
CA LEU A 27 -7.39 17.59 -8.12
C LEU A 27 -7.70 16.15 -7.63
N ALA A 28 -8.36 15.98 -6.50
CA ALA A 28 -8.71 14.64 -5.97
C ALA A 28 -9.54 13.77 -6.95
N PRO A 29 -10.48 14.30 -7.75
CA PRO A 29 -11.18 13.53 -8.79
C PRO A 29 -10.22 12.88 -9.78
N LEU A 30 -9.17 13.61 -10.19
CA LEU A 30 -8.13 13.09 -11.09
C LEU A 30 -7.34 11.95 -10.44
N ALA A 31 -7.03 12.09 -9.14
CA ALA A 31 -6.36 11.04 -8.38
C ALA A 31 -7.22 9.77 -8.27
N LEU A 32 -8.54 9.91 -8.13
CA LEU A 32 -9.48 8.78 -8.15
C LEU A 32 -9.57 8.11 -9.53
N MET A 33 -9.60 8.88 -10.61
CA MET A 33 -9.55 8.30 -11.97
C MET A 33 -8.28 7.51 -12.20
N LEU A 34 -7.13 8.03 -11.79
CA LEU A 34 -5.86 7.29 -11.87
C LEU A 34 -5.87 6.01 -11.04
N GLN A 35 -6.63 5.99 -9.94
CA GLN A 35 -6.78 4.80 -9.11
C GLN A 35 -7.63 3.71 -9.75
N VAL A 36 -8.60 4.05 -10.57
CA VAL A 36 -9.36 3.06 -11.37
C VAL A 36 -8.44 2.35 -12.37
N MET A 37 -7.48 3.09 -12.94
CA MET A 37 -6.51 2.53 -13.89
C MET A 37 -5.34 1.79 -13.22
N MET A 38 -4.92 2.25 -12.01
CA MET A 38 -3.86 1.64 -11.22
C MET A 38 -4.33 1.54 -9.78
N PRO A 39 -4.78 0.38 -9.29
CA PRO A 39 -5.32 0.26 -7.95
C PRO A 39 -4.32 0.81 -6.93
N MET A 40 -4.76 1.82 -6.16
CA MET A 40 -4.14 2.39 -4.97
C MET A 40 -3.24 3.64 -5.03
N PRO A 41 -2.59 4.08 -6.14
CA PRO A 41 -1.69 5.24 -6.04
C PRO A 41 -2.43 6.55 -5.71
N GLY A 42 -3.67 6.74 -6.18
CA GLY A 42 -4.40 7.99 -5.99
C GLY A 42 -4.83 8.25 -4.53
N LEU A 43 -5.52 7.31 -3.90
CA LEU A 43 -5.94 7.42 -2.50
C LEU A 43 -4.75 7.41 -1.54
N SER A 44 -3.72 6.60 -1.84
CA SER A 44 -2.47 6.60 -1.10
C SER A 44 -1.77 7.95 -1.19
N ALA A 45 -1.74 8.59 -2.35
CA ALA A 45 -1.15 9.90 -2.54
C ALA A 45 -1.89 10.97 -1.73
N VAL A 46 -3.22 10.97 -1.72
CA VAL A 46 -4.01 11.92 -0.92
C VAL A 46 -3.76 11.70 0.58
N ALA A 47 -3.74 10.46 1.06
CA ALA A 47 -3.44 10.15 2.46
C ALA A 47 -2.02 10.61 2.85
N LEU A 48 -1.03 10.38 1.99
CA LEU A 48 0.35 10.82 2.22
C LEU A 48 0.46 12.35 2.22
N LEU A 49 -0.27 13.05 1.35
CA LEU A 49 -0.31 14.51 1.31
C LEU A 49 -0.95 15.09 2.58
N ILE A 50 -2.05 14.49 3.08
CA ILE A 50 -2.67 14.89 4.35
C ILE A 50 -1.66 14.76 5.50
N VAL A 51 -0.95 13.63 5.58
CA VAL A 51 0.09 13.41 6.60
C VAL A 51 1.22 14.44 6.44
N ALA A 52 1.74 14.65 5.24
CA ALA A 52 2.80 15.60 4.97
C ALA A 52 2.40 17.03 5.37
N LEU A 53 1.24 17.49 4.94
CA LEU A 53 0.74 18.83 5.23
C LEU A 53 0.47 19.03 6.73
N SER A 54 -0.02 18.02 7.45
CA SER A 54 -0.24 18.10 8.90
C SER A 54 1.06 18.21 9.68
N VAL A 55 2.09 17.52 9.22
CA VAL A 55 3.42 17.61 9.83
C VAL A 55 4.08 18.95 9.47
N VAL A 56 3.91 19.47 8.26
CA VAL A 56 4.55 20.72 7.80
C VAL A 56 3.79 21.97 8.23
N GLY A 57 2.51 22.02 8.07
CA GLY A 57 1.68 23.21 8.27
C GLY A 57 0.72 23.16 9.45
N GLY A 58 0.67 22.06 10.19
CA GLY A 58 -0.31 21.84 11.25
C GLY A 58 -1.60 21.21 10.75
N MET A 59 -2.65 21.22 11.59
CA MET A 59 -3.93 20.58 11.28
C MET A 59 -4.76 21.34 10.26
N ILE A 60 -4.64 22.66 10.19
CA ILE A 60 -5.45 23.51 9.31
C ILE A 60 -5.28 23.14 7.83
N PRO A 61 -4.06 23.05 7.27
CA PRO A 61 -3.86 22.59 5.89
C PRO A 61 -4.36 21.17 5.64
N ALA A 62 -4.24 20.27 6.62
CA ALA A 62 -4.72 18.89 6.49
C ALA A 62 -6.25 18.84 6.39
N VAL A 63 -6.95 19.59 7.22
CA VAL A 63 -8.42 19.72 7.15
C VAL A 63 -8.85 20.39 5.85
N ALA A 64 -8.16 21.46 5.43
CA ALA A 64 -8.44 22.14 4.17
C ALA A 64 -8.28 21.21 2.96
N LEU A 65 -7.25 20.36 2.93
CA LEU A 65 -7.07 19.33 1.90
C LEU A 65 -8.24 18.35 1.89
N GLY A 66 -8.65 17.86 3.05
CA GLY A 66 -9.76 16.91 3.16
C GLY A 66 -11.08 17.51 2.68
N VAL A 67 -11.40 18.76 3.08
CA VAL A 67 -12.61 19.47 2.64
C VAL A 67 -12.57 19.74 1.14
N ALA A 68 -11.45 20.19 0.60
CA ALA A 68 -11.27 20.44 -0.83
C ALA A 68 -11.33 19.15 -1.65
N ALA A 69 -10.76 18.04 -1.14
CA ALA A 69 -10.86 16.73 -1.79
C ALA A 69 -12.30 16.20 -1.79
N PHE A 70 -13.03 16.39 -0.69
CA PHE A 70 -14.46 16.06 -0.62
C PHE A 70 -15.26 16.86 -1.65
N GLY A 71 -15.12 18.19 -1.65
CA GLY A 71 -15.84 19.07 -2.58
C GLY A 71 -15.48 18.79 -4.03
N GLY A 72 -14.20 18.63 -4.35
CA GLY A 72 -13.75 18.30 -5.70
C GLY A 72 -14.28 16.95 -6.19
N THR A 73 -14.30 15.95 -5.30
CA THR A 73 -14.84 14.62 -5.63
C THR A 73 -16.36 14.67 -5.79
N TRP A 74 -17.06 15.41 -4.95
CA TRP A 74 -18.51 15.58 -5.06
C TRP A 74 -18.92 16.28 -6.37
N LEU A 75 -18.17 17.30 -6.79
CA LEU A 75 -18.43 18.00 -8.06
C LEU A 75 -18.08 17.13 -9.29
N GLY A 76 -17.07 16.27 -9.18
CA GLY A 76 -16.62 15.42 -10.29
C GLY A 76 -17.35 14.08 -10.43
N PHE A 77 -17.93 13.58 -9.34
CA PHE A 77 -18.65 12.29 -9.29
C PHE A 77 -20.00 12.47 -8.60
N ASP A 78 -20.17 11.85 -7.44
CA ASP A 78 -21.36 11.96 -6.61
C ASP A 78 -21.02 12.06 -5.11
N LEU A 79 -22.06 12.30 -4.29
CA LEU A 79 -21.91 12.40 -2.84
C LEU A 79 -21.38 11.09 -2.21
N THR A 80 -21.77 9.94 -2.75
CA THR A 80 -21.36 8.63 -2.21
C THR A 80 -19.87 8.41 -2.40
N VAL A 81 -19.34 8.70 -3.60
CA VAL A 81 -17.91 8.63 -3.90
C VAL A 81 -17.12 9.61 -3.05
N ALA A 82 -17.64 10.83 -2.85
CA ALA A 82 -17.01 11.82 -1.98
C ALA A 82 -16.93 11.37 -0.52
N LEU A 83 -17.99 10.79 0.03
CA LEU A 83 -18.01 10.22 1.37
C LEU A 83 -17.03 9.04 1.52
N LEU A 84 -17.00 8.14 0.55
CA LEU A 84 -16.05 7.03 0.52
C LEU A 84 -14.60 7.53 0.51
N THR A 85 -14.32 8.58 -0.28
CA THR A 85 -12.98 9.21 -0.33
C THR A 85 -12.56 9.75 1.04
N VAL A 86 -13.48 10.43 1.76
CA VAL A 86 -13.23 10.92 3.12
C VAL A 86 -12.90 9.76 4.06
N VAL A 87 -13.70 8.69 4.05
CA VAL A 87 -13.49 7.53 4.91
C VAL A 87 -12.14 6.88 4.61
N MET A 88 -11.83 6.65 3.35
CA MET A 88 -10.61 5.95 2.93
C MET A 88 -9.32 6.76 3.13
N CYS A 89 -9.39 8.09 3.06
CA CYS A 89 -8.20 8.94 3.10
C CYS A 89 -8.02 9.65 4.43
N MET A 90 -9.06 10.28 4.96
CA MET A 90 -8.91 11.13 6.15
C MET A 90 -8.81 10.35 7.45
N LEU A 91 -9.63 9.30 7.64
CA LEU A 91 -9.59 8.50 8.87
C LEU A 91 -8.22 7.85 9.12
N PRO A 92 -7.62 7.12 8.16
CA PRO A 92 -6.27 6.59 8.36
C PRO A 92 -5.23 7.66 8.59
N ALA A 93 -5.32 8.78 7.84
CA ALA A 93 -4.39 9.89 8.00
C ALA A 93 -4.42 10.47 9.41
N VAL A 94 -5.61 10.67 10.01
CA VAL A 94 -5.76 11.15 11.39
C VAL A 94 -5.10 10.19 12.38
N VAL A 95 -5.25 8.87 12.20
CA VAL A 95 -4.61 7.86 13.08
C VAL A 95 -3.10 7.95 13.00
N VAL A 96 -2.53 8.04 11.80
CA VAL A 96 -1.08 8.17 11.58
C VAL A 96 -0.56 9.48 12.17
N ILE A 97 -1.21 10.62 11.89
CA ILE A 97 -0.83 11.94 12.42
C ILE A 97 -0.82 11.92 13.94
N ARG A 98 -1.87 11.34 14.56
CA ARG A 98 -1.97 11.25 16.03
C ARG A 98 -0.83 10.41 16.60
N GLY A 99 -0.50 9.28 16.00
CA GLY A 99 0.60 8.41 16.40
C GLY A 99 1.96 9.13 16.36
N VAL A 100 2.24 9.80 15.22
CA VAL A 100 3.49 10.57 15.02
C VAL A 100 3.59 11.73 16.01
N ARG A 101 2.51 12.50 16.20
CA ARG A 101 2.51 13.63 17.14
C ARG A 101 2.62 13.23 18.62
N ARG A 102 2.03 12.08 18.98
CA ARG A 102 2.12 11.54 20.34
C ARG A 102 3.43 10.82 20.62
N LYS A 103 4.33 10.73 19.64
CA LYS A 103 5.60 10.01 19.74
C LYS A 103 5.40 8.58 20.27
N GLU A 104 4.34 7.92 19.80
CA GLU A 104 4.09 6.52 20.16
C GLU A 104 5.24 5.65 19.66
N PRO A 105 5.49 4.47 20.26
CA PRO A 105 6.49 3.54 19.78
C PRO A 105 6.24 3.23 18.29
N PHE A 106 7.28 3.24 17.45
CA PHE A 106 7.18 3.11 16.01
C PHE A 106 6.34 1.90 15.58
N PHE A 107 6.52 0.75 16.24
CA PHE A 107 5.75 -0.45 15.94
C PHE A 107 4.24 -0.26 16.21
N ARG A 108 3.88 0.45 17.28
CA ARG A 108 2.48 0.77 17.58
C ARG A 108 1.88 1.70 16.53
N GLN A 109 2.64 2.72 16.09
CA GLN A 109 2.21 3.58 15.00
C GLN A 109 1.97 2.78 13.73
N MET A 110 2.88 1.87 13.38
CA MET A 110 2.75 0.99 12.21
C MET A 110 1.51 0.11 12.29
N PHE A 111 1.33 -0.58 13.42
CA PHE A 111 0.18 -1.45 13.63
C PHE A 111 -1.13 -0.66 13.52
N CYS A 112 -1.25 0.46 14.24
CA CYS A 112 -2.45 1.30 14.20
C CYS A 112 -2.69 1.90 12.80
N GLY A 113 -1.64 2.37 12.12
CA GLY A 113 -1.75 2.95 10.78
C GLY A 113 -2.20 1.93 9.73
N VAL A 114 -1.57 0.75 9.72
CA VAL A 114 -1.94 -0.36 8.81
C VAL A 114 -3.36 -0.84 9.09
N THR A 115 -3.70 -1.10 10.36
CA THR A 115 -5.05 -1.57 10.74
C THR A 115 -6.11 -0.54 10.39
N ALA A 116 -5.86 0.76 10.61
CA ALA A 116 -6.79 1.82 10.25
C ALA A 116 -7.02 1.87 8.73
N CYS A 117 -5.96 1.80 7.91
CA CYS A 117 -6.10 1.76 6.45
C CYS A 117 -6.90 0.55 5.99
N MET A 118 -6.60 -0.64 6.49
CA MET A 118 -7.32 -1.87 6.13
C MET A 118 -8.77 -1.83 6.57
N ALA A 119 -9.05 -1.38 7.79
CA ALA A 119 -10.43 -1.26 8.31
C ALA A 119 -11.25 -0.26 7.48
N CYS A 120 -10.67 0.86 7.06
CA CYS A 120 -11.34 1.84 6.20
C CYS A 120 -11.66 1.26 4.81
N VAL A 121 -10.75 0.46 4.23
CA VAL A 121 -11.03 -0.23 2.96
C VAL A 121 -12.14 -1.24 3.11
N ILE A 122 -12.13 -2.06 4.16
CA ILE A 122 -13.20 -3.02 4.42
C ILE A 122 -14.54 -2.28 4.60
N ALA A 123 -14.57 -1.22 5.40
CA ALA A 123 -15.75 -0.41 5.59
C ALA A 123 -16.25 0.21 4.27
N ALA A 124 -15.34 0.73 3.44
CA ALA A 124 -15.70 1.30 2.14
C ALA A 124 -16.26 0.24 1.18
N VAL A 125 -15.70 -0.97 1.12
CA VAL A 125 -16.21 -2.07 0.30
C VAL A 125 -17.59 -2.52 0.77
N LEU A 126 -17.80 -2.64 2.10
CA LEU A 126 -19.11 -3.00 2.66
C LEU A 126 -20.15 -1.92 2.40
N LEU A 127 -19.81 -0.65 2.60
CA LEU A 127 -20.71 0.48 2.31
C LEU A 127 -21.04 0.54 0.83
N ALA A 128 -20.06 0.41 -0.04
CA ALA A 128 -20.29 0.41 -1.48
C ALA A 128 -21.20 -0.77 -1.90
N GLY A 129 -20.99 -1.98 -1.35
CA GLY A 129 -21.88 -3.12 -1.58
C GLY A 129 -23.32 -2.86 -1.11
N ALA A 130 -23.49 -2.19 0.05
CA ALA A 130 -24.80 -1.84 0.58
C ALA A 130 -25.52 -0.76 -0.24
N PHE A 131 -24.80 0.28 -0.69
CA PHE A 131 -25.38 1.39 -1.44
C PHE A 131 -25.62 1.06 -2.91
N PHE A 132 -24.71 0.35 -3.54
CA PHE A 132 -24.83 0.06 -4.97
C PHE A 132 -25.52 -1.25 -5.29
N GLY A 133 -25.72 -2.13 -4.32
CA GLY A 133 -26.43 -3.41 -4.45
C GLY A 133 -25.89 -4.28 -5.59
N GLY A 134 -25.27 -5.40 -5.31
CA GLY A 134 -24.77 -6.32 -6.32
C GLY A 134 -23.25 -6.29 -6.52
N ASN A 135 -22.79 -6.88 -7.62
CA ASN A 135 -21.36 -7.02 -7.93
C ASN A 135 -20.76 -5.67 -8.37
N MET A 136 -19.96 -5.05 -7.49
CA MET A 136 -19.28 -3.78 -7.79
C MET A 136 -18.37 -3.88 -9.00
N ILE A 137 -17.76 -5.04 -9.23
CA ILE A 137 -16.83 -5.29 -10.33
C ILE A 137 -17.59 -5.24 -11.64
N GLU A 138 -18.70 -5.98 -11.73
CA GLU A 138 -19.56 -5.99 -12.90
C GLU A 138 -20.06 -4.59 -13.28
N ARG A 139 -20.45 -3.78 -12.27
CA ARG A 139 -20.85 -2.37 -12.52
C ARG A 139 -19.69 -1.51 -12.99
N ALA A 140 -18.51 -1.64 -12.39
CA ALA A 140 -17.34 -0.89 -12.81
C ALA A 140 -16.93 -1.25 -14.24
N ILE A 141 -16.90 -2.52 -14.56
CA ILE A 141 -16.62 -3.02 -15.92
C ILE A 141 -17.71 -2.57 -16.89
N GLY A 142 -19.00 -2.68 -16.51
CA GLY A 142 -20.12 -2.18 -17.30
C GLY A 142 -20.03 -0.68 -17.61
N PHE A 143 -19.60 0.13 -16.63
CA PHE A 143 -19.33 1.56 -16.86
C PHE A 143 -18.18 1.78 -17.87
N VAL A 144 -17.09 1.03 -17.76
CA VAL A 144 -15.96 1.11 -18.70
C VAL A 144 -16.39 0.66 -20.09
N ARG A 145 -17.18 -0.42 -20.21
CA ARG A 145 -17.77 -0.87 -21.48
C ARG A 145 -18.61 0.23 -22.14
N SER A 146 -19.53 0.83 -21.39
CA SER A 146 -20.41 1.88 -21.91
C SER A 146 -19.65 3.14 -22.33
N ALA A 147 -18.61 3.52 -21.58
CA ALA A 147 -17.74 4.64 -21.95
C ALA A 147 -16.92 4.32 -23.20
N PHE A 148 -16.43 3.11 -23.35
CA PHE A 148 -15.72 2.67 -24.55
C PHE A 148 -16.65 2.67 -25.78
N ASP A 149 -17.88 2.17 -25.64
CA ASP A 149 -18.85 2.14 -26.72
C ASP A 149 -19.16 3.54 -27.27
N GLN A 150 -19.23 4.54 -26.38
CA GLN A 150 -19.44 5.92 -26.77
C GLN A 150 -18.24 6.54 -27.49
N GLN A 151 -17.03 6.09 -27.20
CA GLN A 151 -15.79 6.70 -27.68
C GLN A 151 -14.98 5.81 -28.61
N GLN A 152 -15.46 4.62 -28.96
CA GLN A 152 -14.70 3.61 -29.75
C GLN A 152 -14.16 4.14 -31.08
N ASN A 153 -14.88 5.06 -31.74
CA ASN A 153 -14.45 5.65 -33.01
C ASN A 153 -13.23 6.58 -32.81
N LEU A 154 -13.26 7.40 -31.77
CA LEU A 154 -12.16 8.30 -31.43
C LEU A 154 -10.93 7.53 -30.96
N LEU A 155 -11.15 6.54 -30.12
CA LEU A 155 -10.08 5.68 -29.60
C LEU A 155 -9.41 4.89 -30.73
N TRP A 156 -10.20 4.34 -31.65
CA TRP A 156 -9.64 3.66 -32.83
C TRP A 156 -8.84 4.61 -33.71
N ALA A 157 -9.36 5.82 -33.99
CA ALA A 157 -8.66 6.80 -34.81
C ALA A 157 -7.30 7.19 -34.18
N SER A 158 -7.27 7.49 -32.87
CA SER A 158 -6.04 7.83 -32.17
C SER A 158 -5.05 6.65 -32.09
N THR A 159 -5.55 5.43 -31.88
CA THR A 159 -4.71 4.22 -31.82
C THR A 159 -4.09 3.95 -33.19
N ARG A 160 -4.85 4.11 -34.27
CA ARG A 160 -4.36 3.93 -35.64
C ARG A 160 -3.30 4.97 -35.99
N GLU A 161 -3.48 6.21 -35.54
CA GLU A 161 -2.51 7.28 -35.73
C GLU A 161 -1.19 6.99 -34.97
N MET A 162 -1.28 6.53 -33.72
CA MET A 162 -0.11 6.14 -32.91
C MET A 162 0.65 4.94 -33.51
N LEU A 163 -0.05 3.93 -34.02
CA LEU A 163 0.56 2.72 -34.58
C LEU A 163 1.15 2.96 -35.98
N GLY A 164 0.71 3.99 -36.72
CA GLY A 164 1.23 4.32 -38.03
C GLY A 164 1.22 3.14 -38.98
N SER A 165 2.37 2.85 -39.60
CA SER A 165 2.54 1.71 -40.54
C SER A 165 2.43 0.34 -39.85
N ALA A 166 2.62 0.23 -38.55
CA ALA A 166 2.45 -1.01 -37.79
C ALA A 166 0.96 -1.45 -37.67
N ALA A 167 0.01 -0.52 -37.95
CA ALA A 167 -1.42 -0.81 -37.94
C ALA A 167 -1.91 -1.59 -39.16
N GLY A 168 -1.04 -1.88 -40.13
CA GLY A 168 -1.41 -2.43 -41.48
C GLY A 168 -2.10 -3.79 -41.51
N GLY A 169 -2.28 -4.45 -40.37
CA GLY A 169 -2.99 -5.73 -40.28
C GLY A 169 -4.12 -5.77 -39.25
N ILE A 170 -4.31 -4.72 -38.44
CA ILE A 170 -5.31 -4.69 -37.36
C ILE A 170 -6.56 -3.97 -37.90
N THR A 171 -7.71 -4.63 -37.83
CA THR A 171 -9.00 -4.01 -38.19
C THR A 171 -9.61 -3.34 -36.96
N LYS A 172 -10.58 -2.42 -37.17
CA LYS A 172 -11.37 -1.86 -36.10
C LYS A 172 -12.11 -2.92 -35.27
N ALA A 173 -12.59 -3.98 -35.97
CA ALA A 173 -13.26 -5.11 -35.32
C ALA A 173 -12.33 -5.86 -34.39
N ASP A 174 -11.08 -6.13 -34.81
CA ASP A 174 -10.06 -6.78 -33.97
C ASP A 174 -9.71 -5.92 -32.75
N PHE A 175 -9.61 -4.59 -32.89
CA PHE A 175 -9.37 -3.67 -31.78
C PHE A 175 -10.49 -3.72 -30.75
N ILE A 176 -11.75 -3.68 -31.21
CA ILE A 176 -12.92 -3.75 -30.34
C ILE A 176 -12.98 -5.09 -29.62
N SER A 177 -12.82 -6.20 -30.35
CA SER A 177 -12.81 -7.56 -29.80
C SER A 177 -11.71 -7.70 -28.72
N SER A 178 -10.46 -7.30 -29.03
CA SER A 178 -9.35 -7.36 -28.08
C SER A 178 -9.61 -6.53 -26.82
N PHE A 179 -10.30 -5.39 -26.94
CA PHE A 179 -10.65 -4.57 -25.79
C PHE A 179 -11.68 -5.27 -24.89
N TYR A 180 -12.71 -5.89 -25.47
CA TYR A 180 -13.69 -6.67 -24.70
C TYR A 180 -13.06 -7.90 -24.05
N ASP A 181 -12.22 -8.65 -24.77
CA ASP A 181 -11.48 -9.79 -24.23
C ASP A 181 -10.62 -9.36 -23.02
N MET A 182 -9.98 -8.19 -23.11
CA MET A 182 -9.23 -7.61 -21.98
C MET A 182 -10.14 -7.26 -20.80
N LEU A 183 -11.33 -6.71 -21.04
CA LEU A 183 -12.28 -6.40 -19.97
C LEU A 183 -12.80 -7.66 -19.28
N ASP A 184 -13.08 -8.71 -20.04
CA ASP A 184 -13.51 -10.00 -19.49
C ASP A 184 -12.41 -10.65 -18.64
N LEU A 185 -11.16 -10.59 -19.08
CA LEU A 185 -10.01 -11.01 -18.30
C LEU A 185 -9.84 -10.19 -17.01
N LEU A 186 -10.03 -8.87 -17.08
CA LEU A 186 -9.98 -8.00 -15.91
C LEU A 186 -11.12 -8.31 -14.93
N GLU A 187 -12.33 -8.54 -15.43
CA GLU A 187 -13.48 -8.93 -14.60
C GLU A 187 -13.18 -10.22 -13.82
N ALA A 188 -12.75 -11.28 -14.53
CA ALA A 188 -12.37 -12.54 -13.91
C ALA A 188 -11.21 -12.40 -12.92
N TYR A 189 -10.22 -11.57 -13.23
CA TYR A 189 -9.11 -11.30 -12.32
C TYR A 189 -9.57 -10.58 -11.03
N TYR A 190 -10.37 -9.53 -11.16
CA TYR A 190 -10.79 -8.73 -10.01
C TYR A 190 -11.83 -9.44 -9.15
N GLU A 191 -12.63 -10.35 -9.69
CA GLU A 191 -13.59 -11.13 -8.90
C GLU A 191 -12.93 -11.82 -7.69
N TYR A 192 -11.71 -12.32 -7.86
CA TYR A 192 -10.96 -13.02 -6.81
C TYR A 192 -9.89 -12.16 -6.12
N ASN A 193 -9.33 -11.19 -6.84
CA ASN A 193 -8.12 -10.48 -6.37
C ASN A 193 -8.39 -9.06 -5.88
N LEU A 194 -9.57 -8.45 -6.17
CA LEU A 194 -9.83 -7.05 -5.85
C LEU A 194 -9.62 -6.76 -4.36
N LEU A 195 -10.26 -7.53 -3.48
CA LEU A 195 -10.18 -7.30 -2.04
C LEU A 195 -8.73 -7.50 -1.53
N ALA A 196 -8.01 -8.49 -2.04
CA ALA A 196 -6.62 -8.72 -1.68
C ALA A 196 -5.72 -7.56 -2.11
N ASN A 197 -5.89 -7.07 -3.33
CA ASN A 197 -5.16 -5.91 -3.85
C ASN A 197 -5.47 -4.64 -3.06
N LEU A 198 -6.75 -4.42 -2.75
CA LEU A 198 -7.20 -3.29 -1.93
C LEU A 198 -6.60 -3.33 -0.53
N LEU A 199 -6.61 -4.47 0.15
CA LEU A 199 -6.06 -4.62 1.49
C LEU A 199 -4.54 -4.53 1.51
N THR A 200 -3.86 -5.12 0.53
CA THR A 200 -2.40 -5.02 0.40
C THR A 200 -1.95 -3.59 0.16
N GLY A 201 -2.63 -2.87 -0.73
CA GLY A 201 -2.37 -1.46 -0.98
C GLY A 201 -2.68 -0.57 0.22
N ALA A 202 -3.76 -0.86 0.96
CA ALA A 202 -4.07 -0.16 2.21
C ALA A 202 -2.98 -0.40 3.26
N ALA A 203 -2.50 -1.64 3.40
CA ALA A 203 -1.40 -1.95 4.31
C ALA A 203 -0.12 -1.21 3.91
N MET A 204 0.24 -1.21 2.62
CA MET A 204 1.38 -0.42 2.11
C MET A 204 1.22 1.07 2.39
N THR A 205 0.04 1.62 2.15
CA THR A 205 -0.25 3.04 2.44
C THR A 205 -0.01 3.36 3.91
N GLY A 206 -0.50 2.52 4.82
CA GLY A 206 -0.28 2.67 6.26
C GLY A 206 1.20 2.64 6.64
N VAL A 207 1.96 1.69 6.08
CA VAL A 207 3.42 1.59 6.27
C VAL A 207 4.12 2.86 5.78
N ILE A 208 3.88 3.25 4.54
CA ILE A 208 4.54 4.40 3.91
C ILE A 208 4.17 5.69 4.65
N ALA A 209 2.90 5.88 5.02
CA ALA A 209 2.43 7.06 5.73
C ALA A 209 3.12 7.23 7.10
N VAL A 210 3.30 6.14 7.86
CA VAL A 210 4.00 6.17 9.15
C VAL A 210 5.49 6.47 8.96
N PHE A 211 6.16 5.84 8.00
CA PHE A 211 7.56 6.15 7.68
C PHE A 211 7.72 7.60 7.23
N TRP A 212 6.85 8.06 6.33
CA TRP A 212 6.86 9.41 5.80
C TRP A 212 6.64 10.46 6.90
N GLY A 213 5.64 10.26 7.75
CA GLY A 213 5.37 11.15 8.89
C GLY A 213 6.53 11.28 9.85
N ASN A 214 7.13 10.15 10.27
CA ASN A 214 8.30 10.16 11.15
C ASN A 214 9.55 10.74 10.47
N TRP A 215 9.75 10.51 9.17
CA TRP A 215 10.84 11.10 8.42
C TRP A 215 10.73 12.62 8.31
N LEU A 216 9.51 13.14 8.07
CA LEU A 216 9.24 14.57 8.06
C LEU A 216 9.47 15.20 9.44
N ALA A 217 9.02 14.55 10.51
CA ALA A 217 9.26 14.99 11.88
C ALA A 217 10.76 15.04 12.20
N ALA A 218 11.51 13.99 11.80
CA ALA A 218 12.97 13.96 11.97
C ALA A 218 13.69 15.09 11.21
N ARG A 219 13.26 15.41 9.98
CA ARG A 219 13.83 16.53 9.21
C ARG A 219 13.64 17.90 9.82
N ARG A 220 12.65 18.05 10.68
CA ARG A 220 12.36 19.27 11.44
C ARG A 220 13.15 19.37 12.73
N GLY A 221 13.96 18.37 13.06
CA GLY A 221 14.64 18.30 14.34
C GLY A 221 13.71 17.93 15.52
N GLU A 222 12.50 17.45 15.22
CA GLU A 222 11.61 16.93 16.25
C GLU A 222 12.17 15.61 16.77
N VAL A 223 12.00 15.35 18.09
CA VAL A 223 12.40 14.07 18.67
C VAL A 223 11.50 12.98 18.10
N THR A 224 12.05 12.14 17.26
CA THR A 224 11.37 10.94 16.76
C THR A 224 11.37 9.84 17.83
N PRO A 225 10.45 8.87 17.77
CA PRO A 225 10.49 7.71 18.67
C PRO A 225 11.86 7.04 18.59
N GLU A 226 12.40 6.63 19.74
CA GLU A 226 13.70 5.94 19.80
C GLU A 226 13.77 4.70 18.87
N SER A 227 12.62 4.09 18.63
CA SER A 227 12.45 2.97 17.71
C SER A 227 12.51 3.34 16.24
N PHE A 228 12.43 4.65 15.87
CA PHE A 228 12.54 5.09 14.49
C PHE A 228 13.99 5.42 14.11
N ARG A 229 14.73 4.42 13.70
CA ARG A 229 16.12 4.57 13.24
C ARG A 229 16.29 4.31 11.74
N GLY A 230 15.19 4.24 11.00
CA GLY A 230 15.14 3.94 9.57
C GLY A 230 14.77 2.50 9.25
N LEU A 231 14.66 2.19 7.97
CA LEU A 231 14.21 0.87 7.50
C LEU A 231 15.06 -0.30 8.06
N GLY A 232 16.36 -0.10 8.15
CA GLY A 232 17.29 -1.12 8.65
C GLY A 232 17.09 -1.53 10.11
N GLU A 233 16.39 -0.74 10.92
CA GLU A 233 16.09 -1.08 12.31
C GLU A 233 14.75 -1.81 12.47
N TRP A 234 14.01 -1.97 11.37
CA TRP A 234 12.77 -2.72 11.35
C TRP A 234 13.03 -4.21 11.60
N TYR A 235 12.27 -4.77 12.52
CA TYR A 235 12.21 -6.20 12.80
C TYR A 235 10.78 -6.65 13.01
N LEU A 236 10.39 -7.68 12.30
CA LEU A 236 9.10 -8.33 12.54
C LEU A 236 9.15 -9.02 13.93
N PRO A 237 8.21 -8.72 14.85
CA PRO A 237 8.18 -9.40 16.13
C PRO A 237 8.02 -10.90 15.97
N SER A 238 8.69 -11.67 16.84
CA SER A 238 8.69 -13.13 16.77
C SER A 238 7.28 -13.73 16.77
N ASN A 239 6.40 -13.20 17.63
CA ASN A 239 5.02 -13.66 17.71
C ASN A 239 4.24 -13.41 16.40
N LEU A 240 4.45 -12.24 15.76
CA LEU A 240 3.83 -11.93 14.49
C LEU A 240 4.39 -12.81 13.36
N THR A 241 5.71 -13.03 13.34
CA THR A 241 6.35 -13.95 12.38
C THR A 241 5.76 -15.35 12.46
N LEU A 242 5.68 -15.91 13.67
CA LEU A 242 5.11 -17.24 13.90
C LEU A 242 3.61 -17.26 13.57
N GLY A 243 2.87 -16.22 13.95
CA GLY A 243 1.45 -16.08 13.61
C GLY A 243 1.21 -16.10 12.10
N LEU A 244 1.98 -15.32 11.32
CA LEU A 244 1.88 -15.30 9.86
C LEU A 244 2.22 -16.66 9.24
N LEU A 245 3.25 -17.35 9.76
CA LEU A 245 3.63 -18.68 9.28
C LEU A 245 2.60 -19.77 9.63
N MET A 246 1.84 -19.61 10.73
CA MET A 246 0.75 -20.52 11.10
C MET A 246 -0.52 -20.26 10.29
N VAL A 247 -0.84 -19.01 10.00
CA VAL A 247 -2.04 -18.65 9.25
C VAL A 247 -1.95 -19.05 7.78
N LEU A 248 -0.75 -19.09 7.19
CA LEU A 248 -0.54 -19.55 5.81
C LEU A 248 -1.06 -20.97 5.55
N PRO A 249 -0.60 -22.04 6.27
CA PRO A 249 -1.09 -23.39 6.03
C PRO A 249 -2.57 -23.55 6.37
N VAL A 250 -3.08 -22.82 7.37
CA VAL A 250 -4.52 -22.80 7.69
C VAL A 250 -5.33 -22.26 6.53
N SER A 251 -4.94 -21.14 5.96
CA SER A 251 -5.63 -20.54 4.79
C SER A 251 -5.51 -21.42 3.54
N ALA A 252 -4.38 -22.11 3.34
CA ALA A 252 -4.22 -23.09 2.28
C ALA A 252 -5.16 -24.29 2.45
N ALA A 253 -5.32 -24.77 3.68
CA ALA A 253 -6.26 -25.86 4.00
C ALA A 253 -7.71 -25.43 3.73
N ILE A 254 -8.11 -24.20 4.13
CA ILE A 254 -9.45 -23.66 3.86
C ILE A 254 -9.72 -23.58 2.35
N LYS A 255 -8.72 -23.13 1.56
CA LYS A 255 -8.80 -23.17 0.10
C LYS A 255 -9.00 -24.59 -0.43
N GLY A 256 -8.23 -25.56 0.11
CA GLY A 256 -8.28 -26.96 -0.31
C GLY A 256 -9.61 -27.65 0.02
N MET A 257 -10.32 -27.20 1.06
CA MET A 257 -11.65 -27.71 1.43
C MET A 257 -12.77 -27.18 0.53
N SER A 258 -12.49 -26.36 -0.49
CA SER A 258 -13.46 -25.77 -1.39
C SER A 258 -14.59 -24.99 -0.67
N VAL A 259 -14.28 -24.42 0.49
CA VAL A 259 -15.23 -23.58 1.24
C VAL A 259 -15.46 -22.28 0.48
N ALA A 260 -16.72 -21.83 0.42
CA ALA A 260 -17.07 -20.57 -0.21
C ALA A 260 -16.19 -19.42 0.34
N GLY A 261 -15.54 -18.67 -0.54
CA GLY A 261 -14.58 -17.61 -0.17
C GLY A 261 -13.19 -18.10 0.27
N GLY A 262 -12.93 -19.40 0.34
CA GLY A 262 -11.63 -19.94 0.76
C GLY A 262 -10.48 -19.52 -0.13
N ALA A 263 -10.71 -19.42 -1.44
CA ALA A 263 -9.72 -18.90 -2.38
C ALA A 263 -9.37 -17.42 -2.09
N THR A 264 -10.37 -16.59 -1.84
CA THR A 264 -10.19 -15.17 -1.49
C THR A 264 -9.41 -15.01 -0.19
N VAL A 265 -9.75 -15.81 0.85
CA VAL A 265 -9.01 -15.80 2.13
C VAL A 265 -7.53 -16.17 1.91
N TRP A 266 -7.26 -17.21 1.13
CA TRP A 266 -5.90 -17.60 0.79
C TRP A 266 -5.13 -16.47 0.09
N ILE A 267 -5.74 -15.83 -0.91
CA ILE A 267 -5.13 -14.73 -1.67
C ILE A 267 -4.80 -13.56 -0.73
N ILE A 268 -5.73 -13.16 0.14
CA ILE A 268 -5.53 -12.07 1.10
C ILE A 268 -4.39 -12.39 2.07
N VAL A 269 -4.44 -13.56 2.70
CA VAL A 269 -3.45 -13.99 3.70
C VAL A 269 -2.06 -14.10 3.06
N SER A 270 -1.95 -14.72 1.89
CA SER A 270 -0.68 -14.86 1.18
C SER A 270 -0.10 -13.51 0.76
N ALA A 271 -0.92 -12.60 0.23
CA ALA A 271 -0.50 -11.26 -0.18
C ALA A 271 0.01 -10.42 1.01
N LEU A 272 -0.72 -10.39 2.13
CA LEU A 272 -0.32 -9.65 3.33
C LEU A 272 0.92 -10.24 3.99
N THR A 273 1.02 -11.56 4.04
CA THR A 273 2.20 -12.26 4.58
C THR A 273 3.43 -11.98 3.72
N ARG A 274 3.27 -12.03 2.39
CA ARG A 274 4.30 -11.70 1.43
C ARG A 274 4.78 -10.26 1.60
N LEU A 275 3.87 -9.30 1.72
CA LEU A 275 4.20 -7.90 1.97
C LEU A 275 5.03 -7.74 3.26
N ALA A 276 4.61 -8.36 4.36
CA ALA A 276 5.33 -8.29 5.64
C ALA A 276 6.76 -8.82 5.51
N PHE A 277 6.96 -9.95 4.82
CA PHE A 277 8.29 -10.53 4.62
C PHE A 277 9.13 -9.76 3.60
N VAL A 278 8.54 -9.15 2.57
CA VAL A 278 9.27 -8.24 1.66
C VAL A 278 9.82 -7.04 2.43
N ILE A 279 9.03 -6.40 3.29
CA ILE A 279 9.49 -5.30 4.14
C ILE A 279 10.63 -5.76 5.05
N GLN A 280 10.52 -6.95 5.65
CA GLN A 280 11.56 -7.53 6.48
C GLN A 280 12.86 -7.80 5.70
N ALA A 281 12.76 -8.26 4.45
CA ALA A 281 13.91 -8.46 3.56
C ALA A 281 14.61 -7.14 3.24
N LEU A 282 13.85 -6.12 2.83
CA LEU A 282 14.39 -4.79 2.56
C LEU A 282 15.10 -4.21 3.78
N ALA A 283 14.54 -4.40 4.97
CA ALA A 283 15.17 -4.02 6.22
C ALA A 283 16.47 -4.79 6.49
N ALA A 284 16.52 -6.08 6.19
CA ALA A 284 17.72 -6.90 6.33
C ALA A 284 18.83 -6.46 5.35
N ILE A 285 18.46 -6.15 4.11
CA ILE A 285 19.37 -5.63 3.08
C ILE A 285 19.93 -4.27 3.50
N ASP A 286 19.08 -3.34 3.96
CA ASP A 286 19.53 -2.01 4.44
C ASP A 286 20.51 -2.14 5.60
N ARG A 287 20.27 -3.05 6.56
CA ARG A 287 21.20 -3.35 7.65
C ARG A 287 22.55 -3.83 7.14
N ARG A 288 22.54 -4.78 6.19
CA ARG A 288 23.76 -5.36 5.63
C ARG A 288 24.59 -4.30 4.88
N LEU A 289 23.93 -3.49 4.05
CA LEU A 289 24.57 -2.40 3.32
C LEU A 289 25.11 -1.33 4.27
N LYS A 290 24.39 -1.02 5.37
CA LYS A 290 24.87 -0.12 6.42
C LYS A 290 26.12 -0.65 7.11
N ALA A 291 26.15 -1.94 7.42
CA ALA A 291 27.31 -2.60 8.01
C ALA A 291 28.55 -2.59 7.06
N GLN A 292 28.33 -2.59 5.76
CA GLN A 292 29.37 -2.47 4.73
C GLN A 292 29.82 -1.01 4.47
N GLY A 293 29.35 -0.04 5.24
CA GLY A 293 29.70 1.37 5.08
C GLY A 293 29.03 2.06 3.88
N SER A 294 28.03 1.45 3.25
CA SER A 294 27.33 2.04 2.10
C SER A 294 26.63 3.35 2.46
N SER A 295 26.74 4.36 1.60
CA SER A 295 26.07 5.64 1.76
C SER A 295 24.54 5.50 1.80
N ARG A 296 23.85 6.43 2.45
CA ARG A 296 22.37 6.41 2.55
C ARG A 296 21.70 6.43 1.17
N GLY A 297 22.24 7.23 0.22
CA GLY A 297 21.72 7.29 -1.15
C GLY A 297 21.78 5.94 -1.86
N ARG A 298 22.90 5.22 -1.77
CA ARG A 298 23.06 3.88 -2.37
C ARG A 298 22.09 2.86 -1.76
N ARG A 299 21.86 2.91 -0.45
CA ARG A 299 20.90 2.02 0.24
C ARG A 299 19.47 2.29 -0.21
N THR A 300 19.06 3.56 -0.29
CA THR A 300 17.73 3.94 -0.81
C THR A 300 17.58 3.55 -2.28
N ALA A 301 18.57 3.80 -3.13
CA ALA A 301 18.54 3.41 -4.53
C ALA A 301 18.37 1.90 -4.71
N MET A 302 19.07 1.09 -3.91
CA MET A 302 18.93 -0.38 -3.94
C MET A 302 17.54 -0.83 -3.54
N ALA A 303 16.95 -0.23 -2.49
CA ALA A 303 15.58 -0.57 -2.07
C ALA A 303 14.55 -0.21 -3.16
N VAL A 304 14.67 0.98 -3.78
CA VAL A 304 13.81 1.40 -4.88
C VAL A 304 13.97 0.48 -6.09
N LEU A 305 15.21 0.15 -6.45
CA LEU A 305 15.50 -0.75 -7.57
C LEU A 305 14.87 -2.14 -7.36
N LEU A 306 14.97 -2.69 -6.16
CA LEU A 306 14.34 -3.98 -5.84
C LEU A 306 12.80 -3.93 -5.91
N ILE A 307 12.20 -2.82 -5.48
CA ILE A 307 10.75 -2.62 -5.57
C ILE A 307 10.33 -2.52 -7.05
N VAL A 308 11.02 -1.68 -7.84
CA VAL A 308 10.71 -1.50 -9.26
C VAL A 308 10.95 -2.81 -10.04
N ALA A 309 12.08 -3.48 -9.81
CA ALA A 309 12.36 -4.77 -10.43
C ALA A 309 11.31 -5.83 -10.05
N GLY A 310 10.86 -5.84 -8.80
CA GLY A 310 9.78 -6.72 -8.35
C GLY A 310 8.44 -6.43 -9.01
N MET A 311 8.14 -5.15 -9.27
CA MET A 311 6.92 -4.75 -9.99
C MET A 311 6.95 -5.10 -11.47
N LEU A 312 8.13 -5.08 -12.09
CA LEU A 312 8.32 -5.39 -13.51
C LEU A 312 8.59 -6.88 -13.76
N SER A 313 8.94 -7.63 -12.73
CA SER A 313 9.18 -9.07 -12.87
C SER A 313 7.84 -9.82 -13.00
N GLY A 314 7.63 -10.48 -14.11
CA GLY A 314 6.58 -11.50 -14.22
C GLY A 314 6.89 -12.73 -13.36
N GLU A 315 6.07 -13.77 -13.50
CA GLU A 315 6.33 -15.07 -12.87
C GLU A 315 7.62 -15.68 -13.45
N TRP A 316 8.61 -15.85 -12.58
CA TRP A 316 9.87 -16.48 -12.92
C TRP A 316 9.90 -17.91 -12.34
N PHE A 317 11.00 -18.42 -11.98
CA PHE A 317 11.24 -19.78 -11.47
C PHE A 317 10.10 -20.34 -10.58
N PHE A 318 9.55 -21.48 -10.92
CA PHE A 318 8.53 -22.23 -10.15
C PHE A 318 7.22 -21.46 -9.87
N GLY A 319 6.79 -20.55 -10.76
CA GLY A 319 5.59 -19.74 -10.53
C GLY A 319 5.76 -18.69 -9.43
N THR A 320 7.01 -18.36 -9.09
CA THR A 320 7.32 -17.28 -8.14
C THR A 320 7.92 -16.10 -8.88
N ASP A 321 7.44 -14.90 -8.55
CA ASP A 321 8.03 -13.65 -9.00
C ASP A 321 9.18 -13.21 -8.07
N LEU A 322 9.87 -12.14 -8.44
CA LEU A 322 10.98 -11.59 -7.64
C LEU A 322 10.53 -11.24 -6.21
N PHE A 323 9.30 -10.73 -6.02
CA PHE A 323 8.80 -10.45 -4.68
C PHE A 323 8.64 -11.71 -3.83
N GLY A 324 8.29 -12.85 -4.42
CA GLY A 324 8.25 -14.14 -3.74
C GLY A 324 9.61 -14.55 -3.21
N ILE A 325 10.66 -14.42 -4.05
CA ILE A 325 12.05 -14.71 -3.66
C ILE A 325 12.50 -13.77 -2.54
N VAL A 326 12.22 -12.47 -2.68
CA VAL A 326 12.53 -11.46 -1.66
C VAL A 326 11.78 -11.76 -0.35
N ALA A 327 10.51 -12.17 -0.42
CA ALA A 327 9.73 -12.57 0.75
C ALA A 327 10.32 -13.79 1.46
N LEU A 328 10.79 -14.80 0.73
CA LEU A 328 11.48 -15.97 1.31
C LEU A 328 12.75 -15.55 2.05
N ALA A 329 13.55 -14.65 1.48
CA ALA A 329 14.72 -14.08 2.15
C ALA A 329 14.33 -13.30 3.41
N GLY A 330 13.22 -12.58 3.39
CA GLY A 330 12.65 -11.88 4.54
C GLY A 330 12.18 -12.84 5.63
N CYS A 331 11.51 -13.92 5.27
CA CYS A 331 11.10 -14.98 6.16
C CYS A 331 12.32 -15.63 6.85
N ALA A 332 13.35 -15.99 6.09
CA ALA A 332 14.60 -16.51 6.63
C ALA A 332 15.27 -15.51 7.59
N SER A 333 15.29 -14.22 7.24
CA SER A 333 15.80 -13.15 8.13
C SER A 333 14.98 -13.00 9.41
N ALA A 334 13.66 -13.15 9.33
CA ALA A 334 12.75 -13.06 10.49
C ALA A 334 12.90 -14.28 11.43
N LEU A 335 13.17 -15.45 10.88
CA LEU A 335 13.36 -16.69 11.66
C LEU A 335 14.77 -16.81 12.25
N PHE A 336 15.80 -16.62 11.43
CA PHE A 336 17.19 -16.95 11.75
C PHE A 336 18.10 -15.75 11.96
N GLY A 337 17.59 -14.54 11.77
CA GLY A 337 18.35 -13.31 12.00
C GLY A 337 18.73 -13.11 13.47
N ARG A 338 19.58 -12.10 13.77
CA ARG A 338 20.06 -11.79 15.13
C ARG A 338 18.97 -11.65 16.20
N ARG A 339 17.75 -11.26 15.80
CA ARG A 339 16.54 -11.15 16.64
C ARG A 339 15.44 -12.10 16.15
N GLY A 340 15.79 -13.12 15.37
CA GLY A 340 14.84 -14.02 14.74
C GLY A 340 14.09 -14.91 15.73
N ALA A 341 12.89 -15.32 15.38
CA ALA A 341 12.00 -16.12 16.21
C ALA A 341 12.60 -17.49 16.60
N ALA A 342 13.38 -18.10 15.70
CA ALA A 342 14.00 -19.42 15.92
C ALA A 342 15.33 -19.37 16.67
N ARG A 343 15.90 -18.18 16.91
CA ARG A 343 17.21 -18.04 17.53
C ARG A 343 17.34 -18.74 18.90
N PRO A 344 16.38 -18.64 19.84
CA PRO A 344 16.48 -19.32 21.12
C PRO A 344 16.59 -20.85 20.96
N ILE A 345 15.91 -21.41 19.95
CA ILE A 345 15.93 -22.84 19.64
C ILE A 345 17.29 -23.23 19.08
N VAL A 346 17.80 -22.45 18.11
CA VAL A 346 19.12 -22.69 17.50
C VAL A 346 20.24 -22.58 18.52
N GLU A 347 20.21 -21.60 19.42
CA GLU A 347 21.20 -21.45 20.50
C GLU A 347 21.15 -22.64 21.50
N LYS A 348 19.95 -23.12 21.81
CA LYS A 348 19.76 -24.30 22.68
C LYS A 348 20.29 -25.56 22.02
N ILE A 349 20.01 -25.77 20.71
CA ILE A 349 20.55 -26.92 19.95
C ILE A 349 22.08 -26.86 19.91
N LYS A 350 22.64 -25.68 19.60
CA LYS A 350 24.10 -25.50 19.56
C LYS A 350 24.75 -25.79 20.91
N LYS A 351 24.16 -25.31 22.01
CA LYS A 351 24.66 -25.58 23.37
C LYS A 351 24.64 -27.07 23.73
N ASN A 352 23.60 -27.80 23.28
CA ASN A 352 23.51 -29.24 23.50
C ASN A 352 24.57 -29.99 22.68
N LEU A 353 24.80 -29.59 21.41
CA LEU A 353 25.83 -30.20 20.56
C LEU A 353 27.25 -29.91 21.07
N ASP A 354 27.53 -28.70 21.57
CA ASP A 354 28.83 -28.34 22.15
C ASP A 354 29.03 -28.96 23.55
N GLY A 355 27.95 -29.35 24.24
CA GLY A 355 27.98 -30.01 25.55
C GLY A 355 28.23 -31.54 25.49
N ASP A 356 27.81 -32.21 24.41
CA ASP A 356 28.03 -33.63 24.16
C ASP A 356 29.48 -33.95 23.65
N SER A 357 30.23 -32.90 23.30
CA SER A 357 31.60 -33.02 22.80
C SER A 357 32.66 -32.86 23.90
N ARG A 358 32.27 -32.85 25.17
CA ARG A 358 33.15 -32.88 26.35
C ARG A 358 32.91 -34.15 27.19
#